data_a79f47773bba361e0d271c47b5283565
#
_entry.id   a79f47773bba361e0d271c47b5283565
#
_cell.length_a   1.000
_cell.length_b   1.000
_cell.length_c   1.000
_cell.angle_alpha   90.00
_cell.angle_beta   90.00
_cell.angle_gamma   90.00
#
_symmetry.space_group_name_H-M   'P 1'
#
loop_
_entity.id
_entity.type
_entity.pdbx_description
1 polymer ?
#
loop_
_entity_poly.entity_id
_entity_poly.type
_entity_poly.pdbx_seq_one_letter_code
_entity_poly.pdbx_strand_id
1 'polypeptide(L)'
;MTTLRFRAASDSVPTSLIARLRKMTSLSISDIRQRAASGTPLLEITPFENDWEDTRELLVELAQEIATGELPLTVCEVFDEQESPVDNEMLTNLIGQCREIELETQRNTMLESGEISDPDDFEPQDEDWTQ
;
A
#
# COMPACT_ATOMS: atom_id res chain seq x y z
N MET A 1 -0.76 14.50 -1.25
CA MET A 1 -0.39 13.17 -0.72
C MET A 1 -0.52 12.15 -1.84
N THR A 2 0.38 11.18 -1.88
CA THR A 2 0.40 10.16 -2.93
C THR A 2 -0.66 9.09 -2.68
N THR A 3 -1.39 8.70 -3.72
CA THR A 3 -2.31 7.57 -3.70
C THR A 3 -1.79 6.50 -4.64
N LEU A 4 -1.80 5.24 -4.19
CA LEU A 4 -1.45 4.09 -5.01
C LEU A 4 -2.71 3.50 -5.63
N ARG A 5 -2.69 3.31 -6.94
CA ARG A 5 -3.78 2.67 -7.69
C ARG A 5 -3.32 1.34 -8.25
N PHE A 6 -4.12 0.32 -8.01
CA PHE A 6 -3.85 -1.05 -8.46
C PHE A 6 -4.85 -1.41 -9.55
N ARG A 7 -4.34 -1.77 -10.73
CA ARG A 7 -5.15 -2.19 -11.87
C ARG A 7 -4.80 -3.60 -12.28
N ALA A 8 -5.73 -4.27 -12.96
CA ALA A 8 -5.44 -5.57 -13.56
C ALA A 8 -4.36 -5.41 -14.64
N ALA A 9 -3.41 -6.35 -14.67
CA ALA A 9 -2.34 -6.33 -15.66
C ALA A 9 -2.85 -6.68 -17.08
N SER A 10 -4.01 -7.31 -17.19
CA SER A 10 -4.64 -7.66 -18.46
C SER A 10 -6.16 -7.60 -18.33
N ASP A 11 -6.86 -7.65 -19.47
CA ASP A 11 -8.33 -7.69 -19.51
C ASP A 11 -8.90 -8.99 -18.92
N SER A 12 -8.10 -10.04 -18.89
CA SER A 12 -8.47 -11.34 -18.34
C SER A 12 -8.08 -11.42 -16.87
N VAL A 13 -9.05 -11.69 -16.01
CA VAL A 13 -8.85 -11.73 -14.56
C VAL A 13 -8.90 -13.19 -14.10
N PRO A 14 -7.77 -13.74 -13.58
CA PRO A 14 -7.77 -15.10 -13.05
C PRO A 14 -8.70 -15.25 -11.85
N THR A 15 -9.25 -16.44 -11.65
CA THR A 15 -10.13 -16.74 -10.52
C THR A 15 -9.45 -16.46 -9.17
N SER A 16 -8.15 -16.75 -9.07
CA SER A 16 -7.37 -16.47 -7.85
C SER A 16 -7.33 -14.99 -7.51
N LEU A 17 -7.20 -14.13 -8.52
CA LEU A 17 -7.20 -12.67 -8.32
C LEU A 17 -8.60 -12.20 -7.89
N ILE A 18 -9.65 -12.72 -8.51
CA ILE A 18 -11.03 -12.39 -8.14
C ILE A 18 -11.29 -12.73 -6.67
N ALA A 19 -10.90 -13.94 -6.24
CA ALA A 19 -11.06 -14.39 -4.86
C ALA A 19 -10.32 -13.49 -3.89
N ARG A 20 -9.09 -13.10 -4.23
CA ARG A 20 -8.26 -12.21 -3.40
C ARG A 20 -8.88 -10.82 -3.28
N LEU A 21 -9.31 -10.24 -4.40
CA LEU A 21 -9.93 -8.91 -4.42
C LEU A 21 -11.25 -8.86 -3.67
N ARG A 22 -12.05 -9.92 -3.70
CA ARG A 22 -13.30 -9.97 -2.95
C ARG A 22 -13.09 -9.98 -1.44
N LYS A 23 -11.94 -10.47 -0.96
CA LYS A 23 -11.57 -10.41 0.45
C LYS A 23 -11.11 -9.02 0.87
N MET A 24 -10.48 -8.28 -0.04
CA MET A 24 -9.90 -6.97 0.23
C MET A 24 -10.86 -5.82 -0.02
N THR A 25 -11.83 -6.02 -0.90
CA THR A 25 -12.77 -4.98 -1.33
C THR A 25 -14.20 -5.49 -1.23
N SER A 26 -15.16 -4.59 -1.36
CA SER A 26 -16.58 -4.94 -1.41
C SER A 26 -17.08 -5.15 -2.84
N LEU A 27 -16.17 -5.24 -3.81
CA LEU A 27 -16.54 -5.40 -5.21
C LEU A 27 -17.08 -6.80 -5.49
N SER A 28 -18.12 -6.86 -6.37
CA SER A 28 -18.63 -8.12 -6.88
C SER A 28 -17.71 -8.67 -7.99
N ILE A 29 -17.90 -9.94 -8.36
CA ILE A 29 -17.16 -10.56 -9.47
C ILE A 29 -17.37 -9.76 -10.75
N SER A 30 -18.62 -9.33 -11.00
CA SER A 30 -19.00 -8.54 -12.17
C SER A 30 -18.27 -7.20 -12.19
N ASP A 31 -18.21 -6.51 -11.05
CA ASP A 31 -17.50 -5.23 -10.93
C ASP A 31 -16.00 -5.37 -11.18
N ILE A 32 -15.39 -6.43 -10.65
CA ILE A 32 -13.96 -6.70 -10.84
C ILE A 32 -13.66 -6.90 -12.32
N ARG A 33 -14.46 -7.73 -13.00
CA ARG A 33 -14.28 -7.99 -14.43
C ARG A 33 -14.48 -6.75 -15.28
N GLN A 34 -15.48 -5.94 -14.94
CA GLN A 34 -15.77 -4.70 -15.66
C GLN A 34 -14.63 -3.70 -15.51
N ARG A 35 -14.10 -3.52 -14.30
CA ARG A 35 -12.99 -2.62 -14.04
C ARG A 35 -11.72 -3.09 -14.74
N ALA A 36 -11.44 -4.38 -14.73
CA ALA A 36 -10.30 -4.94 -15.45
C ALA A 36 -10.39 -4.66 -16.95
N ALA A 37 -11.56 -4.86 -17.55
CA ALA A 37 -11.77 -4.64 -18.98
C ALA A 37 -11.69 -3.16 -19.36
N SER A 38 -12.12 -2.26 -18.49
CA SER A 38 -12.11 -0.81 -18.75
C SER A 38 -10.84 -0.10 -18.32
N GLY A 39 -9.91 -0.81 -17.65
CA GLY A 39 -8.68 -0.18 -17.11
C GLY A 39 -8.92 0.66 -15.86
N THR A 40 -10.06 0.48 -15.20
CA THR A 40 -10.39 1.20 -13.97
C THR A 40 -9.66 0.57 -12.78
N PRO A 41 -9.17 1.36 -11.81
CA PRO A 41 -8.49 0.80 -10.64
C PRO A 41 -9.38 -0.16 -9.86
N LEU A 42 -8.80 -1.28 -9.44
CA LEU A 42 -9.47 -2.28 -8.62
C LEU A 42 -9.35 -1.96 -7.12
N LEU A 43 -8.30 -1.27 -6.75
CA LEU A 43 -8.00 -0.93 -5.36
C LEU A 43 -7.19 0.36 -5.34
N GLU A 44 -7.44 1.21 -4.35
CA GLU A 44 -6.64 2.41 -4.10
C GLU A 44 -6.21 2.42 -2.64
N ILE A 45 -4.95 2.77 -2.39
CA ILE A 45 -4.39 2.91 -1.05
C ILE A 45 -3.73 4.28 -0.94
N THR A 46 -4.16 5.07 0.04
CA THR A 46 -3.52 6.34 0.38
C THR A 46 -2.83 6.17 1.73
N PRO A 47 -1.48 6.25 1.78
CA PRO A 47 -0.75 6.10 3.03
C PRO A 47 -1.24 7.06 4.11
N PHE A 48 -1.30 6.55 5.34
CA PHE A 48 -1.67 7.29 6.55
C PHE A 48 -3.14 7.71 6.64
N GLU A 49 -3.98 7.31 5.70
CA GLU A 49 -5.42 7.57 5.72
C GLU A 49 -6.20 6.31 6.09
N ASN A 50 -7.42 6.50 6.60
CA ASN A 50 -8.33 5.43 7.02
C ASN A 50 -7.67 4.51 8.06
N ASP A 51 -7.91 3.21 8.00
CA ASP A 51 -7.34 2.21 8.90
C ASP A 51 -5.91 1.86 8.45
N TRP A 52 -5.01 2.81 8.53
CA TRP A 52 -3.65 2.66 8.02
C TRP A 52 -2.91 1.46 8.63
N GLU A 53 -3.10 1.19 9.91
CA GLU A 53 -2.43 0.05 10.56
C GLU A 53 -2.80 -1.28 9.91
N ASP A 54 -4.05 -1.46 9.52
CA ASP A 54 -4.49 -2.65 8.79
C ASP A 54 -4.07 -2.58 7.31
N THR A 55 -4.19 -1.41 6.71
CA THR A 55 -3.89 -1.19 5.30
C THR A 55 -2.40 -1.38 4.98
N ARG A 56 -1.49 -0.95 5.86
CA ARG A 56 -0.05 -1.08 5.63
C ARG A 56 0.40 -2.54 5.55
N GLU A 57 -0.19 -3.42 6.34
CA GLU A 57 0.11 -4.85 6.27
C GLU A 57 -0.37 -5.44 4.94
N LEU A 58 -1.57 -5.04 4.51
CA LEU A 58 -2.09 -5.43 3.21
C LEU A 58 -1.20 -4.94 2.07
N LEU A 59 -0.69 -3.72 2.17
CA LEU A 59 0.21 -3.15 1.17
C LEU A 59 1.48 -3.99 1.00
N VAL A 60 2.08 -4.44 2.09
CA VAL A 60 3.27 -5.31 2.06
C VAL A 60 2.94 -6.65 1.41
N GLU A 61 1.82 -7.27 1.77
CA GLU A 61 1.36 -8.53 1.16
C GLU A 61 1.16 -8.39 -0.34
N LEU A 62 0.49 -7.31 -0.76
CA LEU A 62 0.27 -7.04 -2.18
C LEU A 62 1.59 -6.85 -2.93
N ALA A 63 2.52 -6.11 -2.35
CA ALA A 63 3.83 -5.87 -2.97
C ALA A 63 4.58 -7.19 -3.17
N GLN A 64 4.57 -8.08 -2.19
CA GLN A 64 5.22 -9.38 -2.27
C GLN A 64 4.56 -10.27 -3.32
N GLU A 65 3.24 -10.33 -3.34
CA GLU A 65 2.49 -11.15 -4.30
C GLU A 65 2.62 -10.65 -5.73
N ILE A 66 2.69 -9.34 -5.93
CA ILE A 66 2.96 -8.75 -7.25
C ILE A 66 4.39 -9.07 -7.70
N ALA A 67 5.36 -8.95 -6.79
CA ALA A 67 6.77 -9.22 -7.12
C ALA A 67 7.02 -10.67 -7.52
N THR A 68 6.29 -11.62 -6.91
CA THR A 68 6.41 -13.05 -7.23
C THR A 68 5.58 -13.47 -8.44
N GLY A 69 4.73 -12.58 -8.94
CA GLY A 69 3.82 -12.88 -10.05
C GLY A 69 2.55 -13.60 -9.66
N GLU A 70 2.30 -13.79 -8.37
CA GLU A 70 1.06 -14.44 -7.89
C GLU A 70 -0.18 -13.58 -8.15
N LEU A 71 -0.03 -12.24 -8.10
CA LEU A 71 -1.09 -11.31 -8.42
C LEU A 71 -0.75 -10.52 -9.68
N PRO A 72 -1.50 -10.68 -10.77
CA PRO A 72 -1.27 -9.93 -12.01
C PRO A 72 -1.87 -8.54 -11.93
N LEU A 73 -1.27 -7.69 -11.11
CA LEU A 73 -1.66 -6.30 -10.93
C LEU A 73 -0.54 -5.36 -11.35
N THR A 74 -0.91 -4.19 -11.84
CA THR A 74 0.02 -3.07 -12.06
C THR A 74 -0.28 -1.98 -11.07
N VAL A 75 0.74 -1.22 -10.69
CA VAL A 75 0.65 -0.17 -9.69
C VAL A 75 1.01 1.16 -10.31
N CYS A 76 0.21 2.18 -10.01
CA CYS A 76 0.51 3.56 -10.37
C CYS A 76 0.45 4.43 -9.13
N GLU A 77 1.29 5.45 -9.09
CA GLU A 77 1.30 6.49 -8.08
C GLU A 77 0.59 7.71 -8.62
N VAL A 78 -0.35 8.27 -7.85
CA VAL A 78 -1.06 9.49 -8.23
C VAL A 78 -0.62 10.61 -7.30
N PHE A 79 0.00 11.63 -7.86
CA PHE A 79 0.41 12.83 -7.15
C PHE A 79 0.01 14.05 -7.98
N ASP A 80 -0.71 14.98 -7.35
CA ASP A 80 -1.16 16.23 -7.99
C ASP A 80 -1.89 15.96 -9.32
N GLU A 81 -2.82 15.01 -9.32
CA GLU A 81 -3.62 14.58 -10.47
C GLU A 81 -2.83 13.91 -11.59
N GLN A 82 -1.53 13.70 -11.40
CA GLN A 82 -0.69 13.00 -12.36
C GLN A 82 -0.42 11.56 -11.92
N GLU A 83 -0.58 10.63 -12.85
CA GLU A 83 -0.37 9.22 -12.65
C GLU A 83 0.96 8.80 -13.23
N SER A 84 1.76 8.07 -12.44
CA SER A 84 3.06 7.54 -12.88
C SER A 84 3.17 6.06 -12.55
N PRO A 85 3.73 5.22 -13.44
CA PRO A 85 3.88 3.80 -13.15
C PRO A 85 4.88 3.57 -12.02
N VAL A 86 4.63 2.56 -11.20
CA VAL A 86 5.48 2.17 -10.07
C VAL A 86 5.91 0.74 -10.27
N ASP A 87 7.23 0.50 -10.37
CA ASP A 87 7.77 -0.85 -10.43
C ASP A 87 7.94 -1.43 -9.01
N ASN A 88 8.37 -2.71 -8.93
CA ASN A 88 8.51 -3.39 -7.65
C ASN A 88 9.54 -2.73 -6.73
N GLU A 89 10.65 -2.24 -7.29
CA GLU A 89 11.68 -1.56 -6.53
C GLU A 89 11.16 -0.25 -5.95
N MET A 90 10.47 0.54 -6.76
CA MET A 90 9.86 1.80 -6.33
C MET A 90 8.81 1.56 -5.24
N LEU A 91 8.00 0.51 -5.38
CA LEU A 91 6.99 0.16 -4.39
C LEU A 91 7.63 -0.24 -3.05
N THR A 92 8.69 -1.03 -3.09
CA THR A 92 9.46 -1.41 -1.89
C THR A 92 10.04 -0.18 -1.21
N ASN A 93 10.62 0.74 -1.98
CA ASN A 93 11.17 1.99 -1.45
C ASN A 93 10.10 2.87 -0.81
N LEU A 94 8.93 2.94 -1.44
CA LEU A 94 7.81 3.72 -0.91
C LEU A 94 7.31 3.15 0.43
N ILE A 95 7.22 1.83 0.54
CA ILE A 95 6.86 1.16 1.80
C ILE A 95 7.88 1.49 2.89
N GLY A 96 9.17 1.44 2.55
CA GLY A 96 10.24 1.81 3.48
C GLY A 96 10.14 3.27 3.93
N GLN A 97 9.83 4.18 3.02
CA GLN A 97 9.62 5.59 3.35
C GLN A 97 8.44 5.79 4.30
N CYS A 98 7.36 5.05 4.10
CA CYS A 98 6.21 5.12 5.01
C CYS A 98 6.62 4.73 6.44
N ARG A 99 7.44 3.69 6.58
CA ARG A 99 7.93 3.26 7.89
C ARG A 99 8.82 4.32 8.53
N GLU A 100 9.70 4.93 7.75
CA GLU A 100 10.57 6.01 8.25
C GLU A 100 9.76 7.21 8.74
N ILE A 101 8.70 7.58 8.02
CA ILE A 101 7.80 8.67 8.43
C ILE A 101 7.08 8.33 9.74
N GLU A 102 6.61 7.09 9.90
CA GLU A 102 6.00 6.63 11.15
C GLU A 102 6.98 6.75 12.32
N LEU A 103 8.20 6.28 12.14
CA LEU A 103 9.23 6.32 13.19
C LEU A 103 9.59 7.74 13.55
N GLU A 104 9.75 8.62 12.57
CA GLU A 104 10.03 10.04 12.81
C GLU A 104 8.90 10.70 13.61
N THR A 105 7.65 10.41 13.26
CA THR A 105 6.47 10.92 13.94
C THR A 105 6.43 10.44 15.39
N GLN A 106 6.68 9.16 15.65
CA GLN A 106 6.73 8.59 16.98
C GLN A 106 7.83 9.25 17.83
N ARG A 107 9.03 9.39 17.26
CA ARG A 107 10.17 10.02 17.94
C ARG A 107 9.86 11.46 18.31
N ASN A 108 9.33 12.24 17.37
CA ASN A 108 8.99 13.64 17.61
C ASN A 108 7.92 13.78 18.69
N THR A 109 6.92 12.91 18.69
CA THR A 109 5.86 12.89 19.71
C THR A 109 6.44 12.59 21.09
N MET A 110 7.34 11.63 21.20
CA MET A 110 8.01 11.29 22.47
C MET A 110 8.89 12.42 22.99
N LEU A 111 9.59 13.13 22.09
CA LEU A 111 10.39 14.29 22.47
C LEU A 111 9.51 15.44 22.97
N GLU A 112 8.40 15.71 22.27
CA GLU A 112 7.47 16.78 22.66
C GLU A 112 6.76 16.50 23.98
N SER A 113 6.42 15.23 24.24
CA SER A 113 5.75 14.82 25.48
C SER A 113 6.70 14.68 26.67
N GLY A 114 8.00 14.66 26.43
CA GLY A 114 9.02 14.49 27.46
C GLY A 114 9.26 13.04 27.85
N GLU A 115 8.72 12.05 27.12
CA GLU A 115 8.98 10.64 27.39
C GLU A 115 10.45 10.29 27.17
N ILE A 116 11.08 10.94 26.18
CA ILE A 116 12.52 10.86 25.95
C ILE A 116 13.06 12.29 25.86
N SER A 117 14.31 12.51 26.25
CA SER A 117 14.97 13.80 26.17
C SER A 117 16.05 13.85 25.08
N ASP A 118 16.46 12.69 24.58
CA ASP A 118 17.46 12.55 23.52
C ASP A 118 16.88 11.71 22.39
N PRO A 119 16.98 12.17 21.12
CA PRO A 119 16.51 11.36 19.98
C PRO A 119 17.14 9.96 19.91
N ASP A 120 18.35 9.79 20.43
CA ASP A 120 19.04 8.49 20.44
C ASP A 120 18.41 7.49 21.42
N ASP A 121 17.60 7.97 22.36
CA ASP A 121 16.87 7.12 23.32
C ASP A 121 15.57 6.56 22.73
N PHE A 122 15.25 6.90 21.49
CA PHE A 122 14.03 6.46 20.84
C PHE A 122 14.05 4.97 20.53
N GLU A 123 12.96 4.29 20.88
CA GLU A 123 12.68 2.92 20.47
C GLU A 123 11.30 2.88 19.80
N PRO A 124 11.16 2.14 18.69
CA PRO A 124 9.86 2.03 18.02
C PRO A 124 8.78 1.45 18.93
N GLN A 125 7.57 1.99 18.84
CA GLN A 125 6.42 1.54 19.65
C GLN A 125 5.75 0.30 19.10
N ASP A 126 5.97 -0.01 17.83
CA ASP A 126 5.37 -1.14 17.13
C ASP A 126 6.42 -1.92 16.35
N GLU A 127 6.04 -3.12 15.91
CA GLU A 127 6.93 -3.97 15.13
C GLU A 127 7.11 -3.43 13.71
N ASP A 128 8.24 -3.80 13.10
CA ASP A 128 8.49 -3.47 11.69
C ASP A 128 7.57 -4.32 10.80
N TRP A 129 6.60 -3.67 10.18
CA TRP A 129 5.61 -4.30 9.31
C TRP A 129 6.06 -4.41 7.85
N THR A 130 7.22 -3.85 7.51
CA THR A 130 7.70 -3.77 6.11
C THR A 130 8.27 -5.07 5.59
N GLN A 131 8.40 -6.06 6.44
CA GLN A 131 8.98 -7.37 6.08
C GLN A 131 7.96 -8.47 6.07
#